data_b11ebc8a58a0ccf59482889de0d4b524
#
_entry.id   b11ebc8a58a0ccf59482889de0d4b524
#
_cell.length_a   1.000
_cell.length_b   1.000
_cell.length_c   1.000
_cell.angle_alpha   90.00
_cell.angle_beta   90.00
_cell.angle_gamma   90.00
#
_symmetry.space_group_name_H-M   'P 1'
#
loop_
_entity.id
_entity.type
_entity.pdbx_description
1 polymer ?
#
loop_
_entity_poly.entity_id
_entity_poly.type
_entity_poly.pdbx_seq_one_letter_code
_entity_poly.pdbx_strand_id
1 'polypeptide(L)'
;NARVISPLNGIDLKRQPYAVLTLHRPNNVDNKNNLKNILETLREISFDMPIMFPVHPRTLEQIKNFGFENLLSDIIGGIKAGIYRVEPLGYLKFLNLMMNAKMVFTDSGGIQEETTVLGIPCITLRENTERPVTLTSGTNVLVGINRDKIIRETRKRLNGFESDKQIPKFWDGKAAKRIVKILIKQLSG
;
A
#
# COMPACT_ATOMS: atom_id res chain seq x y z
N ASN A 1 -7.32 -19.35 0.87
CA ASN A 1 -8.08 -18.30 0.17
C ASN A 1 -8.10 -17.05 1.06
N ALA A 2 -7.46 -15.96 0.60
CA ALA A 2 -7.31 -14.72 1.37
C ALA A 2 -8.66 -14.12 1.82
N ARG A 3 -9.73 -14.29 1.03
CA ARG A 3 -11.06 -13.73 1.31
C ARG A 3 -11.72 -14.25 2.60
N VAL A 4 -11.30 -15.40 3.10
CA VAL A 4 -11.90 -16.08 4.27
C VAL A 4 -11.12 -15.81 5.56
N ILE A 5 -9.90 -15.31 5.44
CA ILE A 5 -8.99 -15.11 6.58
C ILE A 5 -9.20 -13.69 7.14
N SER A 6 -9.53 -13.57 8.45
CA SER A 6 -9.54 -12.27 9.10
C SER A 6 -8.12 -11.67 9.12
N PRO A 7 -7.92 -10.45 8.61
CA PRO A 7 -6.59 -9.86 8.57
C PRO A 7 -6.05 -9.54 9.97
N LEU A 8 -6.93 -9.06 10.86
CA LEU A 8 -6.59 -8.69 12.23
C LEU A 8 -7.50 -9.44 13.20
N ASN A 9 -6.91 -10.26 14.05
CA ASN A 9 -7.66 -11.08 15.00
C ASN A 9 -8.49 -10.21 15.96
N GLY A 10 -9.80 -10.41 15.99
CA GLY A 10 -10.71 -9.70 16.91
C GLY A 10 -11.07 -8.28 16.51
N ILE A 11 -10.60 -7.77 15.37
CA ILE A 11 -10.91 -6.42 14.89
C ILE A 11 -11.79 -6.49 13.64
N ASP A 12 -12.99 -5.95 13.75
CA ASP A 12 -13.91 -5.84 12.61
C ASP A 12 -13.65 -4.56 11.81
N LEU A 13 -12.86 -4.68 10.75
CA LEU A 13 -12.59 -3.60 9.81
C LEU A 13 -13.70 -3.38 8.77
N LYS A 14 -14.72 -4.23 8.74
CA LYS A 14 -15.79 -4.14 7.73
C LYS A 14 -16.74 -2.96 7.94
N ARG A 15 -16.73 -2.39 9.16
CA ARG A 15 -17.69 -1.34 9.55
C ARG A 15 -17.29 0.07 9.13
N GLN A 16 -16.03 0.29 8.75
CA GLN A 16 -15.55 1.61 8.34
C GLN A 16 -14.48 1.51 7.27
N PRO A 17 -14.40 2.49 6.35
CA PRO A 17 -13.33 2.56 5.37
C PRO A 17 -12.00 2.78 6.08
N TYR A 18 -10.92 2.18 5.54
CA TYR A 18 -9.56 2.37 6.03
C TYR A 18 -8.56 2.32 4.87
N ALA A 19 -7.38 2.88 5.10
CA ALA A 19 -6.23 2.72 4.22
C ALA A 19 -5.20 1.75 4.80
N VAL A 20 -4.33 1.24 3.93
CA VAL A 20 -3.15 0.45 4.32
C VAL A 20 -1.90 1.25 4.00
N LEU A 21 -0.92 1.21 4.90
CA LEU A 21 0.41 1.81 4.73
C LEU A 21 1.47 0.72 4.71
N THR A 22 2.42 0.80 3.76
CA THR A 22 3.68 0.05 3.82
C THR A 22 4.86 0.98 3.53
N LEU A 23 5.88 0.94 4.38
CA LEU A 23 7.12 1.69 4.23
C LEU A 23 8.31 0.81 4.59
N HIS A 24 9.27 0.71 3.69
CA HIS A 24 10.48 -0.09 3.90
C HIS A 24 11.69 0.38 3.09
N ARG A 25 11.52 1.34 2.16
CA ARG A 25 12.63 1.85 1.34
C ARG A 25 13.57 2.72 2.17
N PRO A 26 14.90 2.51 2.08
CA PRO A 26 15.89 3.28 2.84
C PRO A 26 15.71 4.79 2.70
N ASN A 27 15.47 5.29 1.48
CA ASN A 27 15.29 6.72 1.25
C ASN A 27 14.15 7.35 2.07
N ASN A 28 13.12 6.57 2.39
CA ASN A 28 11.98 7.04 3.19
C ASN A 28 12.21 6.79 4.68
N VAL A 29 12.71 5.61 5.06
CA VAL A 29 12.73 5.18 6.46
C VAL A 29 14.02 5.51 7.19
N ASP A 30 15.16 5.58 6.50
CA ASP A 30 16.46 5.88 7.11
C ASP A 30 16.74 7.40 7.18
N ASN A 31 15.98 8.22 6.45
CA ASN A 31 16.07 9.67 6.53
C ASN A 31 15.02 10.22 7.51
N LYS A 32 15.49 10.80 8.61
CA LYS A 32 14.63 11.32 9.69
C LYS A 32 13.58 12.31 9.19
N ASN A 33 13.98 13.25 8.32
CA ASN A 33 13.07 14.29 7.83
C ASN A 33 12.02 13.71 6.87
N ASN A 34 12.42 12.77 6.01
CA ASN A 34 11.49 12.11 5.08
C ASN A 34 10.45 11.28 5.84
N LEU A 35 10.91 10.44 6.80
CA LEU A 35 10.02 9.62 7.60
C LEU A 35 9.05 10.47 8.43
N LYS A 36 9.56 11.56 9.05
CA LYS A 36 8.72 12.52 9.80
C LYS A 36 7.64 13.11 8.92
N ASN A 37 8.03 13.69 7.79
CA ASN A 37 7.11 14.34 6.84
C ASN A 37 6.02 13.37 6.34
N ILE A 38 6.39 12.12 6.00
CA ILE A 38 5.44 11.10 5.59
C ILE A 38 4.45 10.80 6.72
N LEU A 39 4.95 10.51 7.93
CA LEU A 39 4.09 10.13 9.06
C LEU A 39 3.17 11.29 9.50
N GLU A 40 3.67 12.52 9.56
CA GLU A 40 2.85 13.70 9.90
C GLU A 40 1.75 13.95 8.84
N THR A 41 2.10 13.81 7.56
CA THR A 41 1.13 13.94 6.47
C THR A 41 0.05 12.86 6.54
N LEU A 42 0.45 11.61 6.76
CA LEU A 42 -0.50 10.51 6.86
C LEU A 42 -1.33 10.58 8.15
N ARG A 43 -0.79 11.14 9.23
CA ARG A 43 -1.55 11.39 10.44
C ARG A 43 -2.67 12.42 10.20
N GLU A 44 -2.43 13.47 9.43
CA GLU A 44 -3.47 14.39 9.01
C GLU A 44 -4.57 13.69 8.22
N ILE A 45 -4.19 12.90 7.21
CA ILE A 45 -5.12 12.10 6.41
C ILE A 45 -5.92 11.12 7.27
N SER A 46 -5.33 10.61 8.34
CA SER A 46 -5.98 9.64 9.20
C SER A 46 -7.20 10.17 9.97
N PHE A 47 -7.41 11.47 10.02
CA PHE A 47 -8.66 12.06 10.54
C PHE A 47 -9.85 11.80 9.62
N ASP A 48 -9.61 11.70 8.31
CA ASP A 48 -10.65 11.37 7.32
C ASP A 48 -10.86 9.85 7.23
N MET A 49 -9.80 9.07 7.45
CA MET A 49 -9.82 7.62 7.29
C MET A 49 -8.64 6.96 8.04
N PRO A 50 -8.89 6.05 8.98
CA PRO A 50 -7.81 5.37 9.71
C PRO A 50 -6.87 4.62 8.77
N ILE A 51 -5.62 4.53 9.16
CA ILE A 51 -4.55 3.91 8.38
C ILE A 51 -4.01 2.70 9.14
N MET A 52 -4.12 1.51 8.56
CA MET A 52 -3.52 0.29 9.09
C MET A 52 -2.07 0.18 8.59
N PHE A 53 -1.14 0.10 9.50
CA PHE A 53 0.29 0.04 9.20
C PHE A 53 0.91 -1.28 9.69
N PRO A 54 0.88 -2.35 8.91
CA PRO A 54 1.71 -3.52 9.15
C PRO A 54 3.17 -3.11 9.02
N VAL A 55 3.78 -2.76 10.16
CA VAL A 55 5.09 -2.12 10.16
C VAL A 55 6.20 -3.16 10.10
N HIS A 56 7.11 -2.99 9.13
CA HIS A 56 8.31 -3.81 9.04
C HIS A 56 9.23 -3.55 10.25
N PRO A 57 9.89 -4.57 10.84
CA PRO A 57 10.72 -4.43 12.03
C PRO A 57 11.77 -3.30 11.92
N ARG A 58 12.49 -3.22 10.79
CA ARG A 58 13.45 -2.14 10.52
C ARG A 58 12.79 -0.75 10.54
N THR A 59 11.62 -0.61 9.96
CA THR A 59 10.90 0.68 9.94
C THR A 59 10.46 1.07 11.35
N LEU A 60 9.99 0.10 12.14
CA LEU A 60 9.64 0.33 13.54
C LEU A 60 10.84 0.76 14.37
N GLU A 61 12.00 0.14 14.14
CA GLU A 61 13.26 0.53 14.79
C GLU A 61 13.62 1.98 14.46
N GLN A 62 13.56 2.40 13.21
CA GLN A 62 13.81 3.78 12.82
C GLN A 62 12.80 4.78 13.42
N ILE A 63 11.52 4.41 13.47
CA ILE A 63 10.49 5.23 14.14
C ILE A 63 10.86 5.46 15.61
N LYS A 64 11.31 4.41 16.33
CA LYS A 64 11.79 4.50 17.72
C LYS A 64 13.04 5.34 17.84
N ASN A 65 14.07 5.06 17.03
CA ASN A 65 15.34 5.78 17.04
C ASN A 65 15.17 7.29 16.80
N PHE A 66 14.18 7.68 16.01
CA PHE A 66 13.88 9.08 15.72
C PHE A 66 12.87 9.71 16.69
N GLY A 67 12.25 8.94 17.59
CA GLY A 67 11.28 9.42 18.57
C GLY A 67 9.91 9.75 17.98
N PHE A 68 9.47 9.01 16.96
CA PHE A 68 8.19 9.26 16.25
C PHE A 68 7.06 8.29 16.66
N GLU A 69 7.22 7.56 17.76
CA GLU A 69 6.22 6.59 18.25
C GLU A 69 4.87 7.25 18.55
N ASN A 70 4.89 8.50 18.99
CA ASN A 70 3.70 9.30 19.27
C ASN A 70 2.85 9.65 18.02
N LEU A 71 3.40 9.43 16.82
CA LEU A 71 2.67 9.57 15.56
C LEU A 71 1.84 8.32 15.22
N LEU A 72 2.11 7.21 15.91
CA LEU A 72 1.39 5.96 15.76
C LEU A 72 0.35 5.78 16.88
N SER A 73 -0.63 4.96 16.62
CA SER A 73 -1.68 4.56 17.57
C SER A 73 -1.66 3.05 17.74
N ASP A 74 -1.95 2.59 18.96
CA ASP A 74 -2.26 1.18 19.20
C ASP A 74 -3.77 0.96 19.12
N ILE A 75 -4.19 -0.26 18.74
CA ILE A 75 -5.59 -0.61 18.62
C ILE A 75 -6.13 -0.95 20.01
N ILE A 76 -6.57 0.07 20.74
CA ILE A 76 -7.18 -0.04 22.07
C ILE A 76 -8.54 0.64 22.05
N GLY A 77 -9.59 -0.09 22.40
CA GLY A 77 -10.94 0.50 22.51
C GLY A 77 -11.62 0.87 21.17
N GLY A 78 -11.14 0.31 20.06
CA GLY A 78 -11.72 0.53 18.72
C GLY A 78 -10.85 1.39 17.80
N ILE A 79 -11.22 1.47 16.54
CA ILE A 79 -10.50 2.21 15.50
C ILE A 79 -11.20 3.56 15.29
N LYS A 80 -10.45 4.63 15.46
CA LYS A 80 -10.86 6.02 15.19
C LYS A 80 -9.89 6.64 14.19
N ALA A 81 -9.68 7.96 14.26
CA ALA A 81 -8.59 8.63 13.55
C ALA A 81 -7.22 8.13 14.07
N GLY A 82 -6.27 7.88 13.18
CA GLY A 82 -4.91 7.49 13.56
C GLY A 82 -4.21 6.58 12.57
N ILE A 83 -2.89 6.46 12.72
CA ILE A 83 -2.05 5.46 12.03
C ILE A 83 -1.86 4.31 13.01
N TYR A 84 -2.52 3.20 12.77
CA TYR A 84 -2.53 2.07 13.67
C TYR A 84 -1.38 1.10 13.38
N ARG A 85 -0.48 0.96 14.34
CA ARG A 85 0.57 -0.03 14.29
C ARG A 85 -0.03 -1.43 14.34
N VAL A 86 0.31 -2.24 13.35
CA VAL A 86 -0.06 -3.66 13.26
C VAL A 86 1.21 -4.48 13.16
N GLU A 87 1.23 -5.64 13.82
CA GLU A 87 2.32 -6.60 13.67
C GLU A 87 2.45 -7.05 12.21
N PRO A 88 3.66 -7.43 11.76
CA PRO A 88 3.86 -7.96 10.42
C PRO A 88 2.92 -9.12 10.13
N LEU A 89 2.23 -9.04 9.01
CA LEU A 89 1.23 -10.04 8.61
C LEU A 89 1.83 -11.03 7.60
N GLY A 90 1.45 -12.29 7.70
CA GLY A 90 1.69 -13.24 6.62
C GLY A 90 0.93 -12.84 5.35
N TYR A 91 1.44 -13.27 4.18
CA TYR A 91 0.98 -12.82 2.87
C TYR A 91 -0.54 -12.84 2.67
N LEU A 92 -1.22 -13.94 3.02
CA LEU A 92 -2.67 -14.06 2.84
C LEU A 92 -3.48 -13.09 3.71
N LYS A 93 -3.03 -12.83 4.95
CA LYS A 93 -3.65 -11.84 5.84
C LYS A 93 -3.44 -10.43 5.32
N PHE A 94 -2.22 -10.13 4.86
CA PHE A 94 -1.89 -8.84 4.27
C PHE A 94 -2.68 -8.59 2.97
N LEU A 95 -2.77 -9.59 2.10
CA LEU A 95 -3.59 -9.51 0.88
C LEU A 95 -5.06 -9.25 1.21
N ASN A 96 -5.61 -9.93 2.23
CA ASN A 96 -6.98 -9.65 2.67
C ASN A 96 -7.13 -8.23 3.19
N LEU A 97 -6.16 -7.74 3.98
CA LEU A 97 -6.16 -6.36 4.49
C LEU A 97 -6.18 -5.35 3.33
N MET A 98 -5.36 -5.55 2.29
CA MET A 98 -5.35 -4.69 1.10
C MET A 98 -6.66 -4.77 0.31
N MET A 99 -7.18 -5.97 0.05
CA MET A 99 -8.38 -6.18 -0.77
C MET A 99 -9.61 -5.44 -0.26
N ASN A 100 -9.67 -5.18 1.05
CA ASN A 100 -10.78 -4.51 1.70
C ASN A 100 -10.47 -3.02 2.02
N ALA A 101 -9.27 -2.55 1.69
CA ALA A 101 -8.88 -1.16 1.89
C ALA A 101 -9.48 -0.22 0.83
N LYS A 102 -9.76 1.01 1.21
CA LYS A 102 -10.15 2.08 0.27
C LYS A 102 -8.99 2.53 -0.60
N MET A 103 -7.77 2.50 -0.07
CA MET A 103 -6.54 2.81 -0.80
C MET A 103 -5.31 2.26 -0.07
N VAL A 104 -4.19 2.25 -0.77
CA VAL A 104 -2.90 1.83 -0.23
C VAL A 104 -1.87 2.93 -0.45
N PHE A 105 -1.16 3.29 0.63
CA PHE A 105 0.06 4.10 0.59
C PHE A 105 1.26 3.16 0.64
N THR A 106 2.19 3.30 -0.30
CA THR A 106 3.32 2.37 -0.38
C THR A 106 4.57 2.98 -1.00
N ASP A 107 5.73 2.43 -0.67
CA ASP A 107 6.97 2.63 -1.41
C ASP A 107 7.46 1.35 -2.11
N SER A 108 6.64 0.29 -2.09
CA SER A 108 6.93 -1.03 -2.65
C SER A 108 6.50 -1.15 -4.12
N GLY A 109 7.40 -1.63 -4.99
CA GLY A 109 7.07 -1.95 -6.38
C GLY A 109 6.08 -3.11 -6.51
N GLY A 110 6.21 -4.15 -5.69
CA GLY A 110 5.28 -5.30 -5.70
C GLY A 110 3.84 -4.91 -5.32
N ILE A 111 3.69 -4.05 -4.32
CA ILE A 111 2.36 -3.56 -3.91
C ILE A 111 1.70 -2.73 -5.02
N GLN A 112 2.46 -1.97 -5.81
CA GLN A 112 1.92 -1.26 -6.98
C GLN A 112 1.32 -2.23 -8.01
N GLU A 113 1.95 -3.39 -8.20
CA GLU A 113 1.45 -4.43 -9.11
C GLU A 113 0.19 -5.11 -8.53
N GLU A 114 0.24 -5.51 -7.27
CA GLU A 114 -0.89 -6.16 -6.59
C GLU A 114 -2.13 -5.26 -6.54
N THR A 115 -1.97 -3.99 -6.18
CA THR A 115 -3.08 -3.03 -6.16
C THR A 115 -3.66 -2.76 -7.54
N THR A 116 -2.83 -2.77 -8.59
CA THR A 116 -3.28 -2.67 -9.98
C THR A 116 -4.18 -3.86 -10.36
N VAL A 117 -3.76 -5.09 -10.05
CA VAL A 117 -4.57 -6.29 -10.31
C VAL A 117 -5.87 -6.30 -9.52
N LEU A 118 -5.82 -5.86 -8.27
CA LEU A 118 -6.99 -5.81 -7.37
C LEU A 118 -7.91 -4.61 -7.66
N GLY A 119 -7.46 -3.66 -8.45
CA GLY A 119 -8.20 -2.44 -8.74
C GLY A 119 -8.29 -1.47 -7.55
N ILE A 120 -7.33 -1.51 -6.63
CA ILE A 120 -7.31 -0.68 -5.43
C ILE A 120 -6.49 0.59 -5.70
N PRO A 121 -6.98 1.79 -5.38
CA PRO A 121 -6.20 3.02 -5.49
C PRO A 121 -4.87 2.91 -4.75
N CYS A 122 -3.77 3.22 -5.44
CA CYS A 122 -2.42 3.15 -4.91
C CYS A 122 -1.74 4.51 -4.98
N ILE A 123 -1.24 5.00 -3.84
CA ILE A 123 -0.49 6.23 -3.72
C ILE A 123 0.95 5.85 -3.38
N THR A 124 1.84 6.02 -4.36
CA THR A 124 3.25 5.64 -4.23
C THR A 124 4.09 6.80 -3.72
N LEU A 125 4.66 6.61 -2.53
CA LEU A 125 5.50 7.57 -1.80
C LEU A 125 6.95 7.54 -2.33
N ARG A 126 7.09 7.70 -3.65
CA ARG A 126 8.36 7.73 -4.39
C ARG A 126 8.29 8.70 -5.57
N GLU A 127 9.44 9.22 -5.98
CA GLU A 127 9.55 10.09 -7.16
C GLU A 127 9.57 9.29 -8.48
N ASN A 128 9.94 8.02 -8.44
CA ASN A 128 10.02 7.14 -9.60
C ASN A 128 9.49 5.74 -9.30
N THR A 129 9.29 4.94 -10.34
CA THR A 129 8.90 3.54 -10.22
C THR A 129 9.55 2.68 -11.32
N GLU A 130 9.87 1.46 -10.97
CA GLU A 130 10.26 0.38 -11.90
C GLU A 130 9.03 -0.29 -12.57
N ARG A 131 7.83 0.19 -12.27
CA ARG A 131 6.55 -0.37 -12.71
C ARG A 131 5.69 0.66 -13.46
N PRO A 132 6.18 1.26 -14.56
CA PRO A 132 5.47 2.37 -15.23
C PRO A 132 4.08 1.99 -15.73
N VAL A 133 3.85 0.71 -16.06
CA VAL A 133 2.54 0.21 -16.48
C VAL A 133 1.45 0.38 -15.41
N THR A 134 1.82 0.41 -14.14
CA THR A 134 0.87 0.64 -13.04
C THR A 134 0.33 2.08 -13.00
N LEU A 135 1.08 3.02 -13.61
CA LEU A 135 0.67 4.42 -13.74
C LEU A 135 -0.23 4.66 -14.95
N THR A 136 0.07 3.97 -16.07
CA THR A 136 -0.63 4.20 -17.34
C THR A 136 -1.90 3.39 -17.48
N SER A 137 -1.93 2.17 -16.96
CA SER A 137 -3.07 1.25 -17.05
C SER A 137 -3.66 0.86 -15.70
N GLY A 138 -2.94 1.13 -14.60
CA GLY A 138 -3.33 0.73 -13.25
C GLY A 138 -3.95 1.87 -12.43
N THR A 139 -3.98 1.63 -11.13
CA THR A 139 -4.58 2.53 -10.13
C THR A 139 -3.55 3.40 -9.41
N ASN A 140 -2.27 3.29 -9.80
CA ASN A 140 -1.15 3.90 -9.10
C ASN A 140 -0.93 5.36 -9.50
N VAL A 141 -0.45 6.16 -8.54
CA VAL A 141 0.07 7.52 -8.76
C VAL A 141 1.34 7.73 -7.96
N LEU A 142 2.34 8.35 -8.57
CA LEU A 142 3.55 8.78 -7.89
C LEU A 142 3.35 10.16 -7.27
N VAL A 143 3.59 10.26 -5.98
CA VAL A 143 3.45 11.52 -5.23
C VAL A 143 4.76 11.99 -4.59
N GLY A 144 5.79 11.13 -4.58
CA GLY A 144 6.99 11.40 -3.82
C GLY A 144 6.69 11.48 -2.32
N ILE A 145 7.37 12.37 -1.65
CA ILE A 145 7.12 12.71 -0.24
C ILE A 145 6.52 14.11 -0.09
N ASN A 146 6.00 14.69 -1.18
CA ASN A 146 5.41 16.03 -1.17
C ASN A 146 4.04 15.99 -0.47
N ARG A 147 3.95 16.67 0.68
CA ARG A 147 2.76 16.70 1.53
C ARG A 147 1.49 17.09 0.78
N ASP A 148 1.52 18.19 0.04
CA ASP A 148 0.34 18.71 -0.64
C ASP A 148 -0.14 17.79 -1.76
N LYS A 149 0.81 17.16 -2.44
CA LYS A 149 0.52 16.16 -3.48
C LYS A 149 -0.09 14.89 -2.88
N ILE A 150 0.43 14.40 -1.76
CA ILE A 150 -0.13 13.26 -1.04
C ILE A 150 -1.58 13.55 -0.63
N ILE A 151 -1.85 14.67 0.03
CA ILE A 151 -3.18 15.06 0.49
C ILE A 151 -4.14 15.22 -0.70
N ARG A 152 -3.73 15.95 -1.74
CA ARG A 152 -4.57 16.18 -2.92
C ARG A 152 -4.97 14.88 -3.60
N GLU A 153 -4.01 13.99 -3.84
CA GLU A 153 -4.28 12.72 -4.52
C GLU A 153 -5.09 11.75 -3.65
N THR A 154 -4.94 11.82 -2.33
CA THR A 154 -5.79 11.08 -1.38
C THR A 154 -7.24 11.57 -1.46
N ARG A 155 -7.48 12.86 -1.30
CA ARG A 155 -8.83 13.44 -1.34
C ARG A 155 -9.54 13.20 -2.67
N LYS A 156 -8.80 13.30 -3.77
CA LYS A 156 -9.33 12.99 -5.10
C LYS A 156 -9.88 11.56 -5.18
N ARG A 157 -9.21 10.60 -4.55
CA ARG A 157 -9.61 9.19 -4.56
C ARG A 157 -10.72 8.87 -3.55
N LEU A 158 -10.75 9.55 -2.43
CA LEU A 158 -11.84 9.43 -1.45
C LEU A 158 -13.17 9.93 -2.03
N ASN A 159 -13.14 10.97 -2.85
CA ASN A 159 -14.34 11.59 -3.46
C ASN A 159 -14.84 10.85 -4.71
N GLY A 160 -14.45 9.61 -4.93
CA GLY A 160 -15.02 8.78 -6.00
C GLY A 160 -14.29 8.90 -7.34
N PHE A 161 -12.99 9.17 -7.33
CA PHE A 161 -12.21 9.08 -8.55
C PHE A 161 -12.23 7.64 -9.09
N GLU A 162 -13.05 7.41 -10.09
CA GLU A 162 -13.00 6.21 -10.92
C GLU A 162 -11.83 6.36 -11.90
N SER A 163 -10.80 5.54 -11.74
CA SER A 163 -9.83 5.36 -12.81
C SER A 163 -10.43 4.37 -13.82
N ASP A 164 -10.25 4.61 -15.12
CA ASP A 164 -10.48 3.60 -16.17
C ASP A 164 -9.48 2.45 -15.98
N LYS A 165 -9.79 1.60 -15.01
CA LYS A 165 -8.93 0.52 -14.54
C LYS A 165 -8.86 -0.55 -15.59
N GLN A 166 -7.73 -0.69 -16.23
CA GLN A 166 -7.45 -1.82 -17.10
C GLN A 166 -6.33 -2.66 -16.48
N ILE A 167 -6.60 -3.95 -16.33
CA ILE A 167 -5.51 -4.89 -16.01
C ILE A 167 -4.55 -4.90 -17.20
N PRO A 168 -3.25 -4.62 -16.97
CA PRO A 168 -2.28 -4.59 -18.05
C PRO A 168 -2.29 -5.88 -18.88
N LYS A 169 -2.08 -5.77 -20.19
CA LYS A 169 -2.02 -6.91 -21.10
C LYS A 169 -1.02 -7.95 -20.55
N PHE A 170 -1.42 -9.22 -20.58
CA PHE A 170 -0.67 -10.37 -20.07
C PHE A 170 -0.59 -10.56 -18.55
N TRP A 171 -1.24 -9.73 -17.75
CA TRP A 171 -1.33 -9.92 -16.29
C TRP A 171 -2.47 -10.87 -15.88
N ASP A 172 -2.61 -11.98 -16.58
CA ASP A 172 -3.68 -12.97 -16.45
C ASP A 172 -3.24 -14.27 -15.75
N GLY A 173 -2.05 -14.27 -15.12
CA GLY A 173 -1.50 -15.43 -14.42
C GLY A 173 -0.98 -16.54 -15.34
N LYS A 174 -0.91 -16.34 -16.67
CA LYS A 174 -0.49 -17.35 -17.64
C LYS A 174 0.91 -17.14 -18.22
N ALA A 175 1.72 -16.27 -17.63
CA ALA A 175 3.06 -15.94 -18.10
C ALA A 175 3.96 -17.19 -18.23
N ALA A 176 4.01 -18.06 -17.21
CA ALA A 176 4.79 -19.29 -17.22
C ALA A 176 4.41 -20.20 -18.40
N LYS A 177 3.12 -20.37 -18.71
CA LYS A 177 2.66 -21.17 -19.85
C LYS A 177 3.14 -20.61 -21.19
N ARG A 178 3.15 -19.26 -21.34
CA ARG A 178 3.65 -18.60 -22.55
C ARG A 178 5.16 -18.78 -22.70
N ILE A 179 5.90 -18.60 -21.60
CA ILE A 179 7.36 -18.78 -21.60
C ILE A 179 7.73 -20.21 -22.00
N VAL A 180 7.14 -21.22 -21.36
CA VAL A 180 7.37 -22.63 -21.69
C VAL A 180 7.05 -22.93 -23.16
N LYS A 181 5.92 -22.43 -23.69
CA LYS A 181 5.56 -22.62 -25.09
C LYS A 181 6.60 -22.04 -26.07
N ILE A 182 7.14 -20.86 -25.75
CA ILE A 182 8.17 -20.21 -26.57
C ILE A 182 9.46 -21.00 -26.50
N LEU A 183 9.92 -21.44 -25.32
CA LEU A 183 11.13 -22.20 -25.13
C LEU A 183 11.06 -23.53 -25.88
N ILE A 184 9.98 -24.31 -25.77
CA ILE A 184 9.79 -25.55 -26.49
C ILE A 184 9.90 -25.30 -27.99
N LYS A 185 9.23 -24.25 -28.51
CA LYS A 185 9.30 -23.94 -29.96
C LYS A 185 10.74 -23.63 -30.44
N GLN A 186 11.54 -22.96 -29.62
CA GLN A 186 12.92 -22.59 -29.96
C GLN A 186 13.90 -23.76 -29.83
N LEU A 187 13.63 -24.70 -28.91
CA LEU A 187 14.50 -25.86 -28.68
C LEU A 187 14.17 -27.07 -29.59
N SER A 188 12.98 -27.06 -30.22
CA SER A 188 12.53 -28.15 -31.11
C SER A 188 12.71 -27.82 -32.59
N GLY A 189 13.31 -26.71 -32.97
CA GLY A 189 13.68 -26.30 -34.33
C GLY A 189 15.17 -26.09 -34.43
#